data_5ac3a43b163909c3a97570a89d1c0107
#
_entry.id   5ac3a43b163909c3a97570a89d1c0107
#
_cell.length_a   1.000
_cell.length_b   1.000
_cell.length_c   1.000
_cell.angle_alpha   90.00
_cell.angle_beta   90.00
_cell.angle_gamma   90.00
#
_symmetry.space_group_name_H-M   'P 1'
#
loop_
_entity.id
_entity.type
_entity.pdbx_description
1 polymer ?
#
loop_
_entity_poly.entity_id
_entity_poly.type
_entity_poly.pdbx_seq_one_letter_code
_entity_poly.pdbx_strand_id
1 'polypeptide(L)'
;MTSFDEALAEIKRGAEEILVEEELVEKLKSGRPLKIKLGMDPTAPDIHLGHTVILNKLRTFQNLGHEVYLLIGDFTAQVGDPTGKNATRPPLSAEKIKENAKTYADQAFKILDPAKTHIVYNSEWLEKLGASGMIKLAAKQTVARMLERDDFKKRYANGTPIAIHEFIYPLLQAYDSVALNIDVELGGSDQKFNLLMGRELQKEMGQKPQCTLTMPLLVGLDGVKKMSKSAGNYIGIHESPDEMFGKIMSISDDMMWNYYELLSSRSLKEIAQFKSDVSSNSVNPRDIKILLAKEIITRYHTAADADAAEQNFINRFSKNAIPEDLPEVTVSLDGTESIHVGTMLKNAGLTETSSEAIRMIKQNAVKCNGELVNDTKLEIAKGSTGVWQIGKRRFAKISVK
;
A
#
# COMPACT_ATOMS: atom_id res chain seq x y z
N MET A 1 27.51 15.95 6.12
CA MET A 1 26.27 16.61 6.61
C MET A 1 25.44 16.97 5.40
N THR A 2 24.18 16.57 5.37
CA THR A 2 23.21 16.96 4.33
C THR A 2 23.05 18.48 4.34
N SER A 3 23.09 19.14 3.18
CA SER A 3 22.85 20.59 3.12
C SER A 3 21.42 20.92 3.53
N PHE A 4 21.16 22.16 3.92
CA PHE A 4 19.80 22.59 4.28
C PHE A 4 18.81 22.39 3.11
N ASP A 5 19.24 22.69 1.89
CA ASP A 5 18.38 22.55 0.69
C ASP A 5 18.08 21.08 0.36
N GLU A 6 19.07 20.20 0.54
CA GLU A 6 18.87 18.75 0.40
C GLU A 6 17.91 18.22 1.48
N ALA A 7 18.06 18.65 2.73
CA ALA A 7 17.16 18.26 3.82
C ALA A 7 15.73 18.73 3.55
N LEU A 8 15.55 19.97 3.11
CA LEU A 8 14.24 20.51 2.76
C LEU A 8 13.62 19.77 1.55
N ALA A 9 14.44 19.44 0.54
CA ALA A 9 13.97 18.66 -0.62
C ALA A 9 13.49 17.26 -0.20
N GLU A 10 14.19 16.56 0.70
CA GLU A 10 13.76 15.26 1.21
C GLU A 10 12.48 15.36 2.09
N ILE A 11 12.32 16.43 2.86
CA ILE A 11 11.09 16.69 3.61
C ILE A 11 9.91 16.91 2.65
N LYS A 12 10.12 17.68 1.58
CA LYS A 12 9.10 17.99 0.56
C LYS A 12 8.79 16.82 -0.37
N ARG A 13 9.69 15.86 -0.51
CA ARG A 13 9.52 14.72 -1.40
C ARG A 13 8.20 13.99 -1.14
N GLY A 14 7.36 13.89 -2.17
CA GLY A 14 6.07 13.19 -2.12
C GLY A 14 5.05 13.78 -1.13
N ALA A 15 5.34 14.91 -0.47
CA ALA A 15 4.35 15.63 0.33
C ALA A 15 3.27 16.22 -0.59
N GLU A 16 2.01 16.05 -0.21
CA GLU A 16 0.90 16.65 -0.95
C GLU A 16 0.76 18.15 -0.62
N GLU A 17 0.93 18.49 0.67
CA GLU A 17 0.86 19.87 1.14
C GLU A 17 1.67 20.06 2.42
N ILE A 18 2.30 21.23 2.55
CA ILE A 18 2.96 21.68 3.78
C ILE A 18 2.36 23.03 4.17
N LEU A 19 1.77 23.12 5.35
CA LEU A 19 1.17 24.33 5.94
C LEU A 19 1.80 24.64 7.30
N VAL A 20 2.50 25.71 7.49
CA VAL A 20 2.94 26.73 6.55
C VAL A 20 4.40 26.46 6.22
N GLU A 21 4.79 26.47 4.93
CA GLU A 21 6.16 26.09 4.51
C GLU A 21 7.20 27.09 5.06
N GLU A 22 6.91 28.38 5.06
CA GLU A 22 7.83 29.40 5.57
C GLU A 22 8.11 29.19 7.07
N GLU A 23 7.08 28.83 7.86
CA GLU A 23 7.25 28.54 9.29
C GLU A 23 8.07 27.25 9.49
N LEU A 24 7.92 26.25 8.62
CA LEU A 24 8.74 25.05 8.66
C LEU A 24 10.23 25.38 8.40
N VAL A 25 10.50 26.21 7.39
CA VAL A 25 11.84 26.67 7.07
C VAL A 25 12.45 27.43 8.27
N GLU A 26 11.70 28.32 8.93
CA GLU A 26 12.16 29.01 10.14
C GLU A 26 12.48 28.05 11.28
N LYS A 27 11.60 27.06 11.54
CA LYS A 27 11.82 26.03 12.56
C LYS A 27 13.09 25.21 12.26
N LEU A 28 13.28 24.79 11.01
CA LEU A 28 14.49 24.05 10.59
C LEU A 28 15.77 24.89 10.75
N LYS A 29 15.73 26.18 10.39
CA LYS A 29 16.87 27.10 10.55
C LYS A 29 17.22 27.37 12.02
N SER A 30 16.34 27.10 12.96
CA SER A 30 16.65 27.25 14.39
C SER A 30 17.76 26.33 14.88
N GLY A 31 18.09 25.27 14.12
CA GLY A 31 19.17 24.31 14.42
C GLY A 31 18.86 23.36 15.59
N ARG A 32 17.72 23.51 16.26
CA ARG A 32 17.30 22.57 17.30
C ARG A 32 16.57 21.36 16.72
N PRO A 33 16.61 20.19 17.37
CA PRO A 33 15.70 19.10 17.06
C PRO A 33 14.23 19.58 17.14
N LEU A 34 13.46 19.27 16.10
CA LEU A 34 12.03 19.51 16.08
C LEU A 34 11.27 18.29 16.60
N LYS A 35 10.12 18.50 17.25
CA LYS A 35 9.20 17.47 17.66
C LYS A 35 8.23 17.16 16.53
N ILE A 36 8.33 15.97 15.97
CA ILE A 36 7.55 15.51 14.81
C ILE A 36 6.55 14.46 15.29
N LYS A 37 5.26 14.73 15.14
CA LYS A 37 4.19 13.82 15.59
C LYS A 37 3.52 13.12 14.41
N LEU A 38 3.23 11.84 14.61
CA LEU A 38 2.22 11.08 13.87
C LEU A 38 1.29 10.41 14.86
N GLY A 39 -0.01 10.69 14.79
CA GLY A 39 -1.05 9.97 15.55
C GLY A 39 -1.59 8.79 14.73
N MET A 40 -1.73 7.65 15.39
CA MET A 40 -2.32 6.44 14.81
C MET A 40 -3.27 5.78 15.81
N ASP A 41 -4.55 5.68 15.46
CA ASP A 41 -5.51 4.90 16.23
C ASP A 41 -5.32 3.41 15.91
N PRO A 42 -5.14 2.53 16.89
CA PRO A 42 -4.89 1.11 16.71
C PRO A 42 -6.17 0.35 16.33
N THR A 43 -6.75 0.67 15.16
CA THR A 43 -8.04 0.15 14.69
C THR A 43 -7.97 -1.23 14.03
N ALA A 44 -6.78 -1.68 13.66
CA ALA A 44 -6.55 -2.99 13.05
C ALA A 44 -5.14 -3.49 13.39
N PRO A 45 -4.90 -4.82 13.50
CA PRO A 45 -3.63 -5.34 14.00
C PRO A 45 -2.43 -5.17 13.07
N ASP A 46 -2.64 -4.96 11.76
CA ASP A 46 -1.55 -4.98 10.79
C ASP A 46 -1.43 -3.69 9.98
N ILE A 47 -0.20 -3.38 9.61
CA ILE A 47 0.18 -2.27 8.74
C ILE A 47 0.32 -2.78 7.28
N HIS A 48 -0.08 -1.96 6.30
CA HIS A 48 0.14 -2.19 4.87
C HIS A 48 0.96 -1.04 4.26
N LEU A 49 1.43 -1.19 3.02
CA LEU A 49 2.29 -0.20 2.37
C LEU A 49 1.70 1.23 2.35
N GLY A 50 0.37 1.39 2.35
CA GLY A 50 -0.26 2.70 2.47
C GLY A 50 0.09 3.43 3.76
N HIS A 51 0.17 2.72 4.90
CA HIS A 51 0.61 3.31 6.17
C HIS A 51 2.11 3.62 6.18
N THR A 52 2.90 2.85 5.44
CA THR A 52 4.36 3.03 5.43
C THR A 52 4.79 4.30 4.70
N VAL A 53 3.95 4.88 3.85
CA VAL A 53 4.20 6.19 3.21
C VAL A 53 4.54 7.24 4.26
N ILE A 54 3.68 7.38 5.26
CA ILE A 54 3.87 8.40 6.30
C ILE A 54 4.94 8.00 7.32
N LEU A 55 5.10 6.69 7.61
CA LEU A 55 6.18 6.19 8.47
C LEU A 55 7.56 6.43 7.83
N ASN A 56 7.69 6.27 6.51
CA ASN A 56 8.92 6.61 5.78
C ASN A 56 9.22 8.11 5.88
N LYS A 57 8.21 8.97 5.83
CA LYS A 57 8.38 10.41 6.05
C LYS A 57 8.85 10.73 7.47
N LEU A 58 8.31 10.04 8.49
CA LEU A 58 8.84 10.15 9.86
C LEU A 58 10.30 9.71 9.93
N ARG A 59 10.68 8.62 9.26
CA ARG A 59 12.07 8.17 9.19
C ARG A 59 12.99 9.21 8.54
N THR A 60 12.50 9.95 7.54
CA THR A 60 13.23 11.09 6.95
C THR A 60 13.58 12.12 8.02
N PHE A 61 12.61 12.51 8.85
CA PHE A 61 12.87 13.45 9.96
C PHE A 61 13.85 12.89 11.00
N GLN A 62 13.77 11.59 11.33
CA GLN A 62 14.74 10.94 12.22
C GLN A 62 16.16 11.00 11.65
N ASN A 63 16.32 10.73 10.35
CA ASN A 63 17.62 10.77 9.67
C ASN A 63 18.22 12.18 9.64
N LEU A 64 17.36 13.20 9.65
CA LEU A 64 17.74 14.61 9.73
C LEU A 64 18.02 15.10 11.17
N GLY A 65 17.87 14.22 12.18
CA GLY A 65 18.20 14.53 13.58
C GLY A 65 17.06 15.11 14.38
N HIS A 66 15.81 14.96 13.94
CA HIS A 66 14.63 15.42 14.66
C HIS A 66 14.06 14.32 15.57
N GLU A 67 13.30 14.73 16.59
CA GLU A 67 12.65 13.85 17.55
C GLU A 67 11.28 13.38 17.02
N VAL A 68 11.06 12.07 16.91
CA VAL A 68 9.81 11.50 16.41
C VAL A 68 8.94 11.03 17.57
N TYR A 69 7.69 11.48 17.58
CA TYR A 69 6.63 11.09 18.49
C TYR A 69 5.60 10.27 17.71
N LEU A 70 5.66 8.94 17.89
CA LEU A 70 4.61 8.04 17.40
C LEU A 70 3.54 7.93 18.48
N LEU A 71 2.44 8.65 18.27
CA LEU A 71 1.33 8.67 19.20
C LEU A 71 0.37 7.54 18.87
N ILE A 72 0.14 6.69 19.85
CA ILE A 72 -0.89 5.66 19.83
C ILE A 72 -2.16 6.25 20.46
N GLY A 73 -3.18 6.40 19.62
CA GLY A 73 -4.47 6.95 20.03
C GLY A 73 -5.33 5.93 20.79
N ASP A 74 -4.91 5.52 21.97
CA ASP A 74 -5.64 4.53 22.79
C ASP A 74 -6.92 5.11 23.37
N PHE A 75 -6.96 6.40 23.68
CA PHE A 75 -8.18 7.11 24.08
C PHE A 75 -9.03 7.46 22.85
N THR A 76 -8.44 8.04 21.81
CA THR A 76 -9.18 8.45 20.61
C THR A 76 -9.78 7.28 19.84
N ALA A 77 -9.15 6.10 19.85
CA ALA A 77 -9.71 4.88 19.26
C ALA A 77 -11.03 4.44 19.90
N GLN A 78 -11.27 4.79 21.18
CA GLN A 78 -12.55 4.53 21.86
C GLN A 78 -13.65 5.48 21.35
N VAL A 79 -13.27 6.68 20.94
CA VAL A 79 -14.19 7.66 20.33
C VAL A 79 -14.46 7.31 18.87
N GLY A 80 -13.41 6.98 18.11
CA GLY A 80 -13.44 6.62 16.71
C GLY A 80 -13.33 7.83 15.77
N ASP A 81 -12.31 7.83 14.92
CA ASP A 81 -12.11 8.87 13.92
C ASP A 81 -13.24 8.86 12.87
N PRO A 82 -14.02 9.96 12.75
CA PRO A 82 -15.09 10.09 11.77
C PRO A 82 -14.58 10.36 10.34
N THR A 83 -13.29 10.64 10.14
CA THR A 83 -12.72 11.01 8.83
C THR A 83 -13.08 10.04 7.71
N GLY A 84 -13.71 10.57 6.66
CA GLY A 84 -14.07 9.81 5.45
C GLY A 84 -15.11 8.71 5.68
N LYS A 85 -15.91 8.79 6.76
CA LYS A 85 -16.96 7.82 7.07
C LYS A 85 -18.34 8.34 6.73
N ASN A 86 -19.17 7.44 6.23
CA ASN A 86 -20.58 7.71 5.94
C ASN A 86 -21.51 7.40 7.12
N ALA A 87 -20.98 6.79 8.19
CA ALA A 87 -21.68 6.44 9.40
C ALA A 87 -20.74 6.41 10.61
N THR A 88 -21.29 6.57 11.81
CA THR A 88 -20.56 6.46 13.08
C THR A 88 -19.92 5.07 13.23
N ARG A 89 -18.65 5.02 13.62
CA ARG A 89 -17.95 3.74 13.91
C ARG A 89 -18.39 3.18 15.25
N PRO A 90 -18.57 1.85 15.37
CA PRO A 90 -18.65 1.22 16.67
C PRO A 90 -17.34 1.45 17.45
N PRO A 91 -17.40 1.78 18.75
CA PRO A 91 -16.23 1.91 19.58
C PRO A 91 -15.54 0.53 19.74
N LEU A 92 -14.21 0.55 19.80
CA LEU A 92 -13.41 -0.65 20.13
C LEU A 92 -13.33 -0.80 21.66
N SER A 93 -13.23 -2.07 22.14
CA SER A 93 -12.97 -2.29 23.57
C SER A 93 -11.53 -1.91 23.95
N ALA A 94 -11.32 -1.52 25.20
CA ALA A 94 -10.00 -1.15 25.70
C ALA A 94 -8.97 -2.28 25.56
N GLU A 95 -9.41 -3.55 25.75
CA GLU A 95 -8.56 -4.73 25.58
C GLU A 95 -8.07 -4.87 24.13
N LYS A 96 -8.98 -4.68 23.17
CA LYS A 96 -8.64 -4.78 21.74
C LYS A 96 -7.73 -3.64 21.29
N ILE A 97 -7.95 -2.45 21.82
CA ILE A 97 -7.07 -1.30 21.58
C ILE A 97 -5.67 -1.58 22.10
N LYS A 98 -5.54 -2.10 23.32
CA LYS A 98 -4.23 -2.43 23.91
C LYS A 98 -3.49 -3.52 23.16
N GLU A 99 -4.19 -4.56 22.72
CA GLU A 99 -3.63 -5.62 21.86
C GLU A 99 -3.10 -5.05 20.53
N ASN A 100 -3.92 -4.28 19.85
CA ASN A 100 -3.55 -3.67 18.58
C ASN A 100 -2.40 -2.65 18.74
N ALA A 101 -2.39 -1.85 19.80
CA ALA A 101 -1.36 -0.84 20.07
C ALA A 101 0.04 -1.46 20.13
N LYS A 102 0.18 -2.62 20.78
CA LYS A 102 1.45 -3.34 20.84
C LYS A 102 1.94 -3.74 19.44
N THR A 103 1.06 -4.31 18.62
CA THR A 103 1.43 -4.74 17.27
C THR A 103 1.78 -3.56 16.36
N TYR A 104 1.16 -2.40 16.53
CA TYR A 104 1.47 -1.18 15.78
C TYR A 104 2.89 -0.68 16.05
N ALA A 105 3.30 -0.62 17.32
CA ALA A 105 4.64 -0.20 17.69
C ALA A 105 5.71 -1.15 17.10
N ASP A 106 5.52 -2.48 17.26
CA ASP A 106 6.44 -3.48 16.75
C ASP A 106 6.59 -3.39 15.22
N GLN A 107 5.50 -3.14 14.50
CA GLN A 107 5.51 -2.99 13.05
C GLN A 107 6.13 -1.67 12.60
N ALA A 108 5.87 -0.57 13.30
CA ALA A 108 6.47 0.74 13.01
C ALA A 108 8.00 0.69 13.16
N PHE A 109 8.52 -0.11 14.09
CA PHE A 109 9.96 -0.30 14.29
C PHE A 109 10.66 -1.10 13.18
N LYS A 110 9.94 -1.68 12.24
CA LYS A 110 10.54 -2.16 10.98
C LYS A 110 11.02 -0.99 10.08
N ILE A 111 10.52 0.22 10.33
CA ILE A 111 10.81 1.42 9.55
C ILE A 111 11.54 2.45 10.42
N LEU A 112 11.04 2.72 11.61
CA LEU A 112 11.56 3.72 12.52
C LEU A 112 12.69 3.15 13.39
N ASP A 113 13.62 4.01 13.77
CA ASP A 113 14.67 3.69 14.75
C ASP A 113 14.07 3.74 16.17
N PRO A 114 14.02 2.61 16.90
CA PRO A 114 13.46 2.59 18.25
C PRO A 114 14.17 3.55 19.22
N ALA A 115 15.48 3.75 19.06
CA ALA A 115 16.28 4.63 19.93
C ALA A 115 15.97 6.13 19.73
N LYS A 116 15.30 6.48 18.62
CA LYS A 116 14.95 7.87 18.25
C LYS A 116 13.43 8.09 18.15
N THR A 117 12.63 7.13 18.62
CA THR A 117 11.18 7.20 18.57
C THR A 117 10.60 7.21 19.97
N HIS A 118 9.85 8.24 20.30
CA HIS A 118 9.05 8.30 21.50
C HIS A 118 7.66 7.70 21.21
N ILE A 119 7.37 6.53 21.80
CA ILE A 119 6.00 5.99 21.79
C ILE A 119 5.25 6.66 22.93
N VAL A 120 4.13 7.31 22.62
CA VAL A 120 3.28 8.01 23.59
C VAL A 120 1.82 7.61 23.42
N TYR A 121 1.07 7.63 24.52
CA TYR A 121 -0.33 7.23 24.56
C TYR A 121 -1.18 8.43 24.97
N ASN A 122 -2.19 8.77 24.19
CA ASN A 122 -2.96 9.98 24.48
C ASN A 122 -3.92 9.86 25.68
N SER A 123 -4.18 8.67 26.18
CA SER A 123 -4.83 8.47 27.49
C SER A 123 -4.06 9.16 28.63
N GLU A 124 -2.73 9.28 28.54
CA GLU A 124 -1.90 9.87 29.59
C GLU A 124 -2.29 11.32 29.95
N TRP A 125 -2.83 12.08 29.02
CA TRP A 125 -3.28 13.47 29.24
C TRP A 125 -4.78 13.65 29.03
N LEU A 126 -5.43 12.90 28.11
CA LEU A 126 -6.86 13.07 27.84
C LEU A 126 -7.73 12.60 29.02
N GLU A 127 -7.38 11.50 29.70
CA GLU A 127 -8.09 11.05 30.89
C GLU A 127 -8.02 12.09 32.03
N LYS A 128 -6.91 12.82 32.13
CA LYS A 128 -6.73 13.85 33.18
C LYS A 128 -7.56 15.11 32.97
N LEU A 129 -8.09 15.33 31.76
CA LEU A 129 -8.96 16.47 31.48
C LEU A 129 -10.26 16.43 32.35
N GLY A 130 -10.81 15.26 32.53
CA GLY A 130 -12.10 15.06 33.18
C GLY A 130 -13.23 15.83 32.48
N ALA A 131 -14.43 15.81 33.04
CA ALA A 131 -15.60 16.46 32.44
C ALA A 131 -15.42 17.99 32.29
N SER A 132 -14.85 18.68 33.26
CA SER A 132 -14.61 20.12 33.19
C SER A 132 -13.60 20.48 32.07
N GLY A 133 -12.52 19.72 31.95
CA GLY A 133 -11.52 19.93 30.88
C GLY A 133 -12.10 19.68 29.51
N MET A 134 -12.90 18.63 29.34
CA MET A 134 -13.59 18.33 28.09
C MET A 134 -14.55 19.44 27.66
N ILE A 135 -15.33 20.03 28.62
CA ILE A 135 -16.21 21.15 28.30
C ILE A 135 -15.41 22.38 27.89
N LYS A 136 -14.30 22.67 28.60
CA LYS A 136 -13.40 23.78 28.22
C LYS A 136 -12.77 23.59 26.85
N LEU A 137 -12.40 22.37 26.52
CA LEU A 137 -11.86 22.01 25.20
C LEU A 137 -12.93 22.16 24.11
N ALA A 138 -14.13 21.61 24.32
CA ALA A 138 -15.26 21.74 23.40
C ALA A 138 -15.66 23.21 23.15
N ALA A 139 -15.54 24.08 24.15
CA ALA A 139 -15.84 25.52 24.04
C ALA A 139 -14.85 26.28 23.12
N LYS A 140 -13.73 25.65 22.72
CA LYS A 140 -12.74 26.26 21.82
C LYS A 140 -13.17 26.25 20.37
N GLN A 141 -14.22 25.50 20.01
CA GLN A 141 -14.68 25.41 18.63
C GLN A 141 -16.20 25.52 18.53
N THR A 142 -16.67 25.89 17.36
CA THR A 142 -18.10 26.01 17.04
C THR A 142 -18.59 24.87 16.20
N VAL A 143 -19.89 24.54 16.29
CA VAL A 143 -20.55 23.58 15.41
C VAL A 143 -20.41 24.01 13.94
N ALA A 144 -20.50 25.33 13.66
CA ALA A 144 -20.33 25.85 12.30
C ALA A 144 -18.94 25.48 11.72
N ARG A 145 -17.87 25.63 12.52
CA ARG A 145 -16.51 25.27 12.13
C ARG A 145 -16.37 23.75 11.89
N MET A 146 -16.97 22.92 12.75
CA MET A 146 -16.97 21.46 12.55
C MET A 146 -17.68 21.05 11.25
N LEU A 147 -18.76 21.73 10.88
CA LEU A 147 -19.52 21.47 9.65
C LEU A 147 -18.80 21.93 8.36
N GLU A 148 -17.67 22.62 8.45
CA GLU A 148 -16.82 22.91 7.28
C GLU A 148 -16.07 21.67 6.78
N ARG A 149 -15.92 20.66 7.63
CA ARG A 149 -15.31 19.39 7.27
C ARG A 149 -16.19 18.64 6.27
N ASP A 150 -15.61 18.20 5.15
CA ASP A 150 -16.35 17.68 3.99
C ASP A 150 -17.31 16.53 4.29
N ASP A 151 -16.92 15.59 5.16
CA ASP A 151 -17.76 14.46 5.54
C ASP A 151 -18.92 14.89 6.43
N PHE A 152 -18.70 15.78 7.40
CA PHE A 152 -19.76 16.34 8.24
C PHE A 152 -20.73 17.19 7.40
N LYS A 153 -20.21 18.03 6.52
CA LYS A 153 -21.01 18.85 5.62
C LYS A 153 -21.93 17.99 4.74
N LYS A 154 -21.40 16.92 4.16
CA LYS A 154 -22.17 16.00 3.33
C LYS A 154 -23.23 15.26 4.15
N ARG A 155 -22.84 14.71 5.30
CA ARG A 155 -23.77 13.99 6.20
C ARG A 155 -24.90 14.91 6.70
N TYR A 156 -24.57 16.13 7.11
CA TYR A 156 -25.54 17.11 7.54
C TYR A 156 -26.55 17.49 6.44
N ALA A 157 -26.03 17.77 5.24
CA ALA A 157 -26.86 18.09 4.06
C ALA A 157 -27.78 16.93 3.64
N ASN A 158 -27.34 15.68 3.83
CA ASN A 158 -28.12 14.48 3.48
C ASN A 158 -29.02 13.98 4.63
N GLY A 159 -29.10 14.68 5.76
CA GLY A 159 -29.85 14.22 6.94
C GLY A 159 -29.26 12.96 7.59
N THR A 160 -28.02 12.59 7.29
CA THR A 160 -27.34 11.45 7.93
C THR A 160 -26.89 11.83 9.33
N PRO A 161 -27.21 11.05 10.38
CA PRO A 161 -26.88 11.39 11.76
C PRO A 161 -25.38 11.60 11.99
N ILE A 162 -25.05 12.62 12.78
CA ILE A 162 -23.70 12.89 13.29
C ILE A 162 -23.80 12.87 14.81
N ALA A 163 -23.07 11.97 15.46
CA ALA A 163 -23.05 11.88 16.90
C ALA A 163 -22.15 12.97 17.51
N ILE A 164 -22.50 13.48 18.70
CA ILE A 164 -21.79 14.59 19.35
C ILE A 164 -20.31 14.27 19.58
N HIS A 165 -19.97 13.02 19.94
CA HIS A 165 -18.58 12.62 20.17
C HIS A 165 -17.71 12.71 18.89
N GLU A 166 -18.33 12.62 17.70
CA GLU A 166 -17.61 12.79 16.42
C GLU A 166 -17.10 14.23 16.25
N PHE A 167 -17.80 15.23 16.79
CA PHE A 167 -17.29 16.60 16.83
C PHE A 167 -16.19 16.82 17.86
N ILE A 168 -16.11 15.95 18.88
CA ILE A 168 -15.06 16.03 19.91
C ILE A 168 -13.74 15.45 19.40
N TYR A 169 -13.77 14.44 18.51
CA TYR A 169 -12.57 13.74 18.03
C TYR A 169 -11.49 14.71 17.49
N PRO A 170 -11.77 15.66 16.58
CA PRO A 170 -10.74 16.60 16.08
C PRO A 170 -10.10 17.44 17.20
N LEU A 171 -10.84 17.76 18.24
CA LEU A 171 -10.33 18.51 19.38
C LEU A 171 -9.40 17.67 20.26
N LEU A 172 -9.69 16.37 20.42
CA LEU A 172 -8.81 15.45 21.15
C LEU A 172 -7.47 15.31 20.44
N GLN A 173 -7.47 15.09 19.11
CA GLN A 173 -6.26 15.05 18.31
C GLN A 173 -5.50 16.37 18.35
N ALA A 174 -6.20 17.51 18.31
CA ALA A 174 -5.59 18.84 18.45
C ALA A 174 -4.91 19.02 19.81
N TYR A 175 -5.54 18.53 20.87
CA TYR A 175 -5.00 18.64 22.24
C TYR A 175 -3.75 17.78 22.42
N ASP A 176 -3.60 16.67 21.71
CA ASP A 176 -2.36 15.88 21.67
C ASP A 176 -1.15 16.73 21.28
N SER A 177 -1.31 17.60 20.28
CA SER A 177 -0.26 18.51 19.85
C SER A 177 0.06 19.60 20.86
N VAL A 178 -0.95 20.08 21.61
CA VAL A 178 -0.78 21.00 22.72
C VAL A 178 -0.03 20.34 23.87
N ALA A 179 -0.45 19.14 24.29
CA ALA A 179 0.14 18.40 25.41
C ALA A 179 1.64 18.10 25.17
N LEU A 180 2.00 17.76 23.93
CA LEU A 180 3.38 17.43 23.55
C LEU A 180 4.20 18.64 23.08
N ASN A 181 3.57 19.81 22.87
CA ASN A 181 4.19 20.99 22.26
C ASN A 181 4.88 20.66 20.93
N ILE A 182 4.11 20.13 19.99
CA ILE A 182 4.58 19.62 18.70
C ILE A 182 4.99 20.75 17.75
N ASP A 183 6.06 20.54 17.01
CA ASP A 183 6.53 21.47 15.96
C ASP A 183 5.97 21.16 14.58
N VAL A 184 5.84 19.86 14.23
CA VAL A 184 5.32 19.39 12.96
C VAL A 184 4.43 18.18 13.18
N GLU A 185 3.24 18.20 12.64
CA GLU A 185 2.34 17.03 12.63
C GLU A 185 2.16 16.48 11.21
N LEU A 186 2.35 15.16 11.07
CA LEU A 186 2.15 14.45 9.83
C LEU A 186 0.78 13.76 9.82
N GLY A 187 0.16 13.70 8.64
CA GLY A 187 -1.08 12.96 8.42
C GLY A 187 -1.28 12.60 6.94
N GLY A 188 -2.23 11.71 6.65
CA GLY A 188 -2.75 11.57 5.30
C GLY A 188 -3.50 12.84 4.86
N SER A 189 -3.68 13.03 3.56
CA SER A 189 -4.44 14.19 3.05
C SER A 189 -5.87 14.24 3.58
N ASP A 190 -6.46 13.11 3.92
CA ASP A 190 -7.77 13.00 4.55
C ASP A 190 -7.79 13.54 6.01
N GLN A 191 -6.63 13.72 6.65
CA GLN A 191 -6.49 14.24 8.01
C GLN A 191 -6.32 15.76 8.09
N LYS A 192 -6.24 16.47 6.95
CA LYS A 192 -5.92 17.90 6.89
C LYS A 192 -6.72 18.75 7.88
N PHE A 193 -8.03 18.54 7.99
CA PHE A 193 -8.88 19.29 8.92
C PHE A 193 -8.42 19.13 10.38
N ASN A 194 -8.16 17.88 10.80
CA ASN A 194 -7.74 17.59 12.17
C ASN A 194 -6.35 18.19 12.48
N LEU A 195 -5.43 18.13 11.50
CA LEU A 195 -4.08 18.71 11.62
C LEU A 195 -4.15 20.24 11.81
N LEU A 196 -5.01 20.92 11.02
CA LEU A 196 -5.22 22.36 11.13
C LEU A 196 -5.86 22.76 12.46
N MET A 197 -6.76 21.91 13.00
CA MET A 197 -7.34 22.11 14.32
C MET A 197 -6.24 22.12 15.39
N GLY A 198 -5.21 21.29 15.27
CA GLY A 198 -4.03 21.29 16.16
C GLY A 198 -3.29 22.64 16.14
N ARG A 199 -3.08 23.23 14.95
CA ARG A 199 -2.47 24.56 14.81
C ARG A 199 -3.30 25.64 15.52
N GLU A 200 -4.60 25.65 15.27
CA GLU A 200 -5.53 26.63 15.85
C GLU A 200 -5.54 26.52 17.38
N LEU A 201 -5.64 25.31 17.91
CA LEU A 201 -5.67 25.09 19.35
C LEU A 201 -4.36 25.48 20.03
N GLN A 202 -3.20 25.15 19.46
CA GLN A 202 -1.90 25.56 19.98
C GLN A 202 -1.80 27.10 20.08
N LYS A 203 -2.23 27.83 19.02
CA LYS A 203 -2.26 29.28 19.01
C LYS A 203 -3.13 29.84 20.13
N GLU A 204 -4.34 29.29 20.32
CA GLU A 204 -5.24 29.70 21.41
C GLU A 204 -4.69 29.42 22.82
N MET A 205 -3.85 28.38 22.93
CA MET A 205 -3.17 27.99 24.16
C MET A 205 -1.83 28.71 24.36
N GLY A 206 -1.51 29.71 23.50
CA GLY A 206 -0.31 30.53 23.63
C GLY A 206 0.98 29.83 23.16
N GLN A 207 0.88 28.73 22.45
CA GLN A 207 2.02 28.00 21.85
C GLN A 207 2.31 28.49 20.43
N LYS A 208 3.54 28.28 19.96
CA LYS A 208 3.84 28.43 18.52
C LYS A 208 3.11 27.35 17.74
N PRO A 209 2.33 27.69 16.70
CA PRO A 209 1.59 26.69 15.94
C PRO A 209 2.52 25.68 15.27
N GLN A 210 2.11 24.42 15.22
CA GLN A 210 2.78 23.39 14.46
C GLN A 210 2.67 23.64 12.95
N CYS A 211 3.64 23.19 12.17
CA CYS A 211 3.46 23.00 10.75
C CYS A 211 2.72 21.69 10.50
N THR A 212 1.91 21.63 9.46
CA THR A 212 1.26 20.38 9.06
C THR A 212 1.83 19.89 7.75
N LEU A 213 2.12 18.61 7.66
CA LEU A 213 2.60 17.96 6.44
C LEU A 213 1.65 16.82 6.10
N THR A 214 0.99 16.92 4.96
CA THR A 214 0.12 15.85 4.48
C THR A 214 0.81 15.03 3.40
N MET A 215 0.62 13.71 3.50
CA MET A 215 1.06 12.75 2.49
C MET A 215 -0.15 12.26 1.70
N PRO A 216 -0.01 12.02 0.38
CA PRO A 216 -1.06 11.45 -0.42
C PRO A 216 -1.39 10.04 0.05
N LEU A 217 -2.64 9.64 -0.16
CA LEU A 217 -3.07 8.28 0.09
C LEU A 217 -2.58 7.36 -1.02
N LEU A 218 -1.80 6.33 -0.68
CA LEU A 218 -1.30 5.39 -1.66
C LEU A 218 -2.45 4.68 -2.38
N VAL A 219 -2.44 4.69 -3.69
CA VAL A 219 -3.42 3.96 -4.51
C VAL A 219 -3.17 2.46 -4.38
N GLY A 220 -4.23 1.69 -4.19
CA GLY A 220 -4.17 0.24 -4.06
C GLY A 220 -4.01 -0.50 -5.38
N LEU A 221 -3.96 -1.82 -5.33
CA LEU A 221 -3.73 -2.70 -6.48
C LEU A 221 -4.77 -2.55 -7.60
N ASP A 222 -5.96 -2.03 -7.29
CA ASP A 222 -7.03 -1.74 -8.26
C ASP A 222 -6.74 -0.50 -9.14
N GLY A 223 -5.71 0.27 -8.83
CA GLY A 223 -5.29 1.46 -9.59
C GLY A 223 -6.20 2.67 -9.43
N VAL A 224 -7.21 2.63 -8.57
CA VAL A 224 -8.24 3.68 -8.44
C VAL A 224 -8.45 4.11 -7.00
N LYS A 225 -8.72 3.17 -6.10
CA LYS A 225 -9.06 3.45 -4.70
C LYS A 225 -7.80 3.51 -3.84
N LYS A 226 -7.86 4.28 -2.76
CA LYS A 226 -6.81 4.23 -1.75
C LYS A 226 -6.59 2.80 -1.25
N MET A 227 -5.35 2.45 -0.99
CA MET A 227 -4.99 1.15 -0.44
C MET A 227 -5.65 0.94 0.92
N SER A 228 -6.42 -0.14 1.05
CA SER A 228 -7.07 -0.49 2.32
C SER A 228 -7.38 -1.98 2.40
N LYS A 229 -7.41 -2.51 3.62
CA LYS A 229 -7.81 -3.91 3.88
C LYS A 229 -9.26 -4.17 3.49
N SER A 230 -10.17 -3.24 3.80
CA SER A 230 -11.59 -3.38 3.49
C SER A 230 -11.90 -3.44 2.00
N ALA A 231 -11.03 -2.86 1.16
CA ALA A 231 -11.14 -2.95 -0.30
C ALA A 231 -10.44 -4.17 -0.89
N GLY A 232 -9.64 -4.91 -0.10
CA GLY A 232 -8.87 -6.06 -0.59
C GLY A 232 -7.74 -5.71 -1.57
N ASN A 233 -7.41 -4.42 -1.71
CA ASN A 233 -6.45 -3.88 -2.70
C ASN A 233 -5.10 -3.52 -2.08
N TYR A 234 -4.69 -4.17 -0.98
CA TYR A 234 -3.53 -3.82 -0.19
C TYR A 234 -2.36 -4.80 -0.34
N ILE A 235 -1.18 -4.35 0.06
CA ILE A 235 0.03 -5.14 0.27
C ILE A 235 0.41 -4.99 1.74
N GLY A 236 0.30 -6.06 2.53
CA GLY A 236 0.68 -6.10 3.94
C GLY A 236 2.19 -6.24 4.10
N ILE A 237 2.78 -5.59 5.11
CA ILE A 237 4.22 -5.72 5.40
C ILE A 237 4.61 -7.06 6.04
N HIS A 238 3.63 -7.88 6.36
CA HIS A 238 3.81 -9.24 6.90
C HIS A 238 3.42 -10.35 5.91
N GLU A 239 3.00 -9.97 4.69
CA GLU A 239 2.74 -10.96 3.65
C GLU A 239 4.04 -11.68 3.27
N SER A 240 3.92 -12.89 2.74
CA SER A 240 5.09 -13.63 2.27
C SER A 240 5.84 -12.86 1.17
N PRO A 241 7.17 -13.02 1.04
CA PRO A 241 7.96 -12.39 -0.01
C PRO A 241 7.38 -12.62 -1.41
N ASP A 242 6.92 -13.85 -1.71
CA ASP A 242 6.32 -14.21 -2.99
C ASP A 242 5.00 -13.47 -3.27
N GLU A 243 4.13 -13.33 -2.25
CA GLU A 243 2.89 -12.56 -2.38
C GLU A 243 3.15 -11.08 -2.58
N MET A 244 4.06 -10.49 -1.79
CA MET A 244 4.47 -9.09 -1.95
C MET A 244 5.04 -8.85 -3.35
N PHE A 245 5.93 -9.73 -3.82
CA PHE A 245 6.54 -9.63 -5.14
C PHE A 245 5.48 -9.68 -6.25
N GLY A 246 4.61 -10.68 -6.22
CA GLY A 246 3.51 -10.85 -7.18
C GLY A 246 2.58 -9.65 -7.23
N LYS A 247 2.19 -9.11 -6.06
CA LYS A 247 1.34 -7.92 -5.96
C LYS A 247 2.03 -6.66 -6.50
N ILE A 248 3.30 -6.42 -6.18
CA ILE A 248 4.04 -5.27 -6.71
C ILE A 248 4.21 -5.39 -8.24
N MET A 249 4.50 -6.58 -8.74
CA MET A 249 4.60 -6.80 -10.18
C MET A 249 3.27 -6.64 -10.93
N SER A 250 2.13 -6.72 -10.24
CA SER A 250 0.79 -6.56 -10.84
C SER A 250 0.35 -5.11 -11.04
N ILE A 251 0.99 -4.12 -10.38
CA ILE A 251 0.63 -2.71 -10.59
C ILE A 251 1.00 -2.26 -12.01
N SER A 252 0.30 -1.23 -12.52
CA SER A 252 0.64 -0.63 -13.81
C SER A 252 2.01 0.07 -13.77
N ASP A 253 2.61 0.30 -14.94
CA ASP A 253 3.89 0.99 -15.03
C ASP A 253 3.77 2.46 -14.59
N ASP A 254 2.62 3.09 -14.80
CA ASP A 254 2.36 4.44 -14.32
C ASP A 254 2.29 4.49 -12.79
N MET A 255 1.61 3.52 -12.15
CA MET A 255 1.56 3.42 -10.70
C MET A 255 2.93 3.15 -10.07
N MET A 256 3.80 2.42 -10.76
CA MET A 256 5.15 2.12 -10.29
C MET A 256 5.92 3.40 -9.91
N TRP A 257 5.77 4.49 -10.66
CA TRP A 257 6.46 5.74 -10.37
C TRP A 257 5.97 6.41 -9.09
N ASN A 258 4.68 6.33 -8.84
CA ASN A 258 4.11 6.81 -7.57
C ASN A 258 4.63 5.98 -6.38
N TYR A 259 4.73 4.65 -6.54
CA TYR A 259 5.29 3.78 -5.51
C TYR A 259 6.79 4.06 -5.29
N TYR A 260 7.56 4.34 -6.34
CA TYR A 260 8.95 4.78 -6.20
C TYR A 260 9.07 6.07 -5.41
N GLU A 261 8.24 7.06 -5.71
CA GLU A 261 8.27 8.36 -5.04
C GLU A 261 7.94 8.26 -3.55
N LEU A 262 6.93 7.46 -3.20
CA LEU A 262 6.38 7.39 -1.85
C LEU A 262 6.99 6.30 -0.95
N LEU A 263 7.50 5.22 -1.54
CA LEU A 263 7.95 4.04 -0.80
C LEU A 263 9.44 3.76 -0.91
N SER A 264 10.10 4.17 -1.99
CA SER A 264 11.52 3.87 -2.22
C SER A 264 12.44 4.79 -1.41
N SER A 265 13.58 4.25 -0.97
CA SER A 265 14.69 5.01 -0.37
C SER A 265 15.66 5.61 -1.38
N ARG A 266 15.46 5.34 -2.68
CA ARG A 266 16.31 5.89 -3.74
C ARG A 266 16.14 7.38 -3.85
N SER A 267 17.21 8.08 -4.21
CA SER A 267 17.19 9.53 -4.43
C SER A 267 16.26 9.90 -5.59
N LEU A 268 15.71 11.12 -5.55
CA LEU A 268 14.91 11.67 -6.65
C LEU A 268 15.69 11.67 -7.99
N LYS A 269 17.03 11.84 -7.92
CA LYS A 269 17.91 11.80 -9.09
C LYS A 269 17.94 10.39 -9.73
N GLU A 270 18.06 9.33 -8.92
CA GLU A 270 18.01 7.95 -9.42
C GLU A 270 16.64 7.63 -10.03
N ILE A 271 15.56 8.05 -9.38
CA ILE A 271 14.19 7.84 -9.90
C ILE A 271 14.00 8.59 -11.23
N ALA A 272 14.52 9.82 -11.34
CA ALA A 272 14.48 10.58 -12.59
C ALA A 272 15.29 9.90 -13.70
N GLN A 273 16.44 9.30 -13.37
CA GLN A 273 17.24 8.53 -14.32
C GLN A 273 16.47 7.29 -14.80
N PHE A 274 15.83 6.52 -13.91
CA PHE A 274 14.99 5.37 -14.29
C PHE A 274 13.85 5.79 -15.23
N LYS A 275 13.18 6.91 -14.95
CA LYS A 275 12.14 7.45 -15.83
C LYS A 275 12.68 7.78 -17.22
N SER A 276 13.86 8.38 -17.30
CA SER A 276 14.54 8.70 -18.57
C SER A 276 14.92 7.44 -19.33
N ASP A 277 15.49 6.43 -18.67
CA ASP A 277 15.92 5.18 -19.29
C ASP A 277 14.74 4.39 -19.85
N VAL A 278 13.63 4.36 -19.13
CA VAL A 278 12.38 3.72 -19.60
C VAL A 278 11.79 4.49 -20.78
N SER A 279 11.74 5.81 -20.73
CA SER A 279 11.17 6.63 -21.83
C SER A 279 11.99 6.59 -23.11
N SER A 280 13.32 6.37 -22.99
CA SER A 280 14.22 6.16 -24.15
C SER A 280 14.24 4.70 -24.64
N ASN A 281 13.46 3.80 -24.04
CA ASN A 281 13.46 2.35 -24.29
C ASN A 281 14.83 1.67 -24.07
N SER A 282 15.72 2.27 -23.28
CA SER A 282 17.01 1.67 -22.92
C SER A 282 16.87 0.62 -21.82
N VAL A 283 15.83 0.71 -20.99
CA VAL A 283 15.52 -0.25 -19.93
C VAL A 283 14.03 -0.61 -19.98
N ASN A 284 13.73 -1.89 -19.71
CA ASN A 284 12.35 -2.36 -19.66
C ASN A 284 11.68 -1.91 -18.33
N PRO A 285 10.46 -1.33 -18.35
CA PRO A 285 9.73 -0.97 -17.12
C PRO A 285 9.60 -2.13 -16.14
N ARG A 286 9.48 -3.37 -16.65
CA ARG A 286 9.45 -4.58 -15.82
C ARG A 286 10.68 -4.71 -14.93
N ASP A 287 11.87 -4.42 -15.44
CA ASP A 287 13.12 -4.58 -14.70
C ASP A 287 13.21 -3.53 -13.59
N ILE A 288 12.75 -2.31 -13.86
CA ILE A 288 12.61 -1.25 -12.85
C ILE A 288 11.61 -1.65 -11.77
N LYS A 289 10.48 -2.28 -12.15
CA LYS A 289 9.48 -2.77 -11.20
C LYS A 289 10.03 -3.91 -10.32
N ILE A 290 10.85 -4.79 -10.87
CA ILE A 290 11.57 -5.84 -10.12
C ILE A 290 12.49 -5.20 -9.06
N LEU A 291 13.24 -4.15 -9.41
CA LEU A 291 14.09 -3.43 -8.46
C LEU A 291 13.27 -2.85 -7.30
N LEU A 292 12.12 -2.27 -7.60
CA LEU A 292 11.20 -1.74 -6.57
C LEU A 292 10.68 -2.86 -5.67
N ALA A 293 10.24 -3.98 -6.24
CA ALA A 293 9.74 -5.12 -5.47
C ALA A 293 10.81 -5.67 -4.53
N LYS A 294 12.03 -5.85 -5.02
CA LYS A 294 13.17 -6.31 -4.21
C LYS A 294 13.51 -5.34 -3.10
N GLU A 295 13.52 -4.03 -3.37
CA GLU A 295 13.77 -3.01 -2.35
C GLU A 295 12.74 -3.07 -1.23
N ILE A 296 11.45 -3.13 -1.58
CA ILE A 296 10.36 -3.19 -0.59
C ILE A 296 10.44 -4.49 0.22
N ILE A 297 10.62 -5.64 -0.42
CA ILE A 297 10.72 -6.93 0.27
C ILE A 297 11.93 -6.95 1.19
N THR A 298 13.10 -6.50 0.74
CA THR A 298 14.32 -6.46 1.58
C THR A 298 14.11 -5.64 2.86
N ARG A 299 13.27 -4.61 2.83
CA ARG A 299 12.98 -3.76 4.00
C ARG A 299 12.17 -4.49 5.08
N TYR A 300 11.27 -5.39 4.70
CA TYR A 300 10.37 -6.08 5.63
C TYR A 300 10.75 -7.53 5.90
N HIS A 301 11.57 -8.11 5.03
CA HIS A 301 12.15 -9.45 5.10
C HIS A 301 13.67 -9.35 4.92
N THR A 302 14.28 -10.24 4.13
CA THR A 302 15.71 -10.21 3.85
C THR A 302 16.00 -10.03 2.34
N ALA A 303 17.24 -9.67 2.00
CA ALA A 303 17.67 -9.61 0.60
C ALA A 303 17.61 -11.00 -0.07
N ALA A 304 17.92 -12.06 0.67
CA ALA A 304 17.82 -13.44 0.18
C ALA A 304 16.37 -13.83 -0.13
N ASP A 305 15.40 -13.40 0.70
CA ASP A 305 13.97 -13.62 0.43
C ASP A 305 13.51 -12.87 -0.81
N ALA A 306 14.02 -11.65 -1.03
CA ALA A 306 13.71 -10.85 -2.22
C ALA A 306 14.23 -11.51 -3.50
N ASP A 307 15.47 -12.06 -3.46
CA ASP A 307 16.06 -12.81 -4.58
C ASP A 307 15.29 -14.09 -4.86
N ALA A 308 14.92 -14.84 -3.82
CA ALA A 308 14.11 -16.05 -3.94
C ALA A 308 12.74 -15.77 -4.55
N ALA A 309 12.06 -14.71 -4.11
CA ALA A 309 10.76 -14.30 -4.63
C ALA A 309 10.84 -13.90 -6.12
N GLU A 310 11.91 -13.20 -6.54
CA GLU A 310 12.18 -12.92 -7.95
C GLU A 310 12.32 -14.21 -8.76
N GLN A 311 13.14 -15.17 -8.30
CA GLN A 311 13.34 -16.44 -8.98
C GLN A 311 12.04 -17.26 -9.08
N ASN A 312 11.27 -17.33 -8.00
CA ASN A 312 9.97 -17.99 -7.98
C ASN A 312 9.00 -17.34 -8.98
N PHE A 313 8.97 -16.02 -9.03
CA PHE A 313 8.16 -15.28 -9.98
C PHE A 313 8.59 -15.57 -11.44
N ILE A 314 9.90 -15.50 -11.74
CA ILE A 314 10.44 -15.83 -13.06
C ILE A 314 10.10 -17.28 -13.41
N ASN A 315 10.32 -18.23 -12.51
CA ASN A 315 10.01 -19.64 -12.72
C ASN A 315 8.52 -19.89 -12.99
N ARG A 316 7.63 -19.19 -12.32
CA ARG A 316 6.17 -19.27 -12.51
C ARG A 316 5.73 -18.72 -13.87
N PHE A 317 6.40 -17.69 -14.38
CA PHE A 317 6.00 -17.00 -15.61
C PHE A 317 6.90 -17.31 -16.81
N SER A 318 8.18 -17.74 -16.64
CA SER A 318 9.08 -18.17 -17.71
C SER A 318 8.86 -19.62 -18.12
N LYS A 319 8.57 -20.49 -17.17
CA LYS A 319 7.87 -21.72 -17.50
C LYS A 319 6.46 -21.23 -17.82
N ASN A 320 6.03 -21.36 -19.09
CA ASN A 320 4.62 -21.54 -19.41
C ASN A 320 4.18 -22.67 -18.48
N ALA A 321 3.73 -22.33 -17.27
CA ALA A 321 3.60 -23.30 -16.21
C ALA A 321 2.49 -24.24 -16.63
N ILE A 322 2.93 -25.38 -17.08
CA ILE A 322 2.08 -26.55 -17.18
C ILE A 322 1.49 -26.68 -15.79
N PRO A 323 0.18 -26.48 -15.56
CA PRO A 323 -0.43 -26.63 -14.24
C PRO A 323 -0.04 -27.98 -13.68
N GLU A 324 0.29 -28.06 -12.38
CA GLU A 324 0.59 -29.35 -11.74
C GLU A 324 -0.62 -30.30 -11.78
N ASP A 325 -1.83 -29.74 -11.83
CA ASP A 325 -3.11 -30.47 -11.94
C ASP A 325 -3.65 -30.40 -13.37
N LEU A 326 -3.06 -31.17 -14.28
CA LEU A 326 -3.50 -31.24 -15.67
C LEU A 326 -4.62 -32.25 -15.86
N PRO A 327 -5.70 -31.92 -16.58
CA PRO A 327 -6.65 -32.94 -17.04
C PRO A 327 -5.91 -33.99 -17.85
N GLU A 328 -5.93 -35.25 -17.41
CA GLU A 328 -5.44 -36.38 -18.22
C GLU A 328 -6.55 -36.90 -19.11
N VAL A 329 -6.32 -36.86 -20.41
CA VAL A 329 -7.30 -37.28 -21.42
C VAL A 329 -6.71 -38.39 -22.27
N THR A 330 -7.45 -39.50 -22.35
CA THR A 330 -7.12 -40.59 -23.30
C THR A 330 -7.96 -40.42 -24.57
N VAL A 331 -7.29 -40.33 -25.69
CA VAL A 331 -7.93 -40.32 -27.01
C VAL A 331 -7.74 -41.68 -27.66
N SER A 332 -8.86 -42.39 -27.88
CA SER A 332 -8.86 -43.70 -28.53
C SER A 332 -8.82 -43.59 -30.02
N LEU A 333 -8.09 -44.52 -30.67
CA LEU A 333 -8.03 -44.66 -32.10
C LEU A 333 -9.02 -45.74 -32.57
N ASP A 334 -9.90 -45.39 -33.51
CA ASP A 334 -10.90 -46.31 -34.06
C ASP A 334 -10.25 -47.25 -35.11
N GLY A 335 -9.27 -48.06 -34.65
CA GLY A 335 -8.61 -49.05 -35.51
C GLY A 335 -7.52 -48.48 -36.43
N THR A 336 -7.12 -47.23 -36.26
CA THR A 336 -6.00 -46.59 -37.02
C THR A 336 -4.73 -46.58 -36.18
N GLU A 337 -3.56 -46.45 -36.80
CA GLU A 337 -2.24 -46.38 -36.13
C GLU A 337 -1.85 -44.94 -35.77
N SER A 338 -2.60 -43.93 -36.22
CA SER A 338 -2.38 -42.51 -35.92
C SER A 338 -3.66 -41.72 -36.00
N ILE A 339 -3.65 -40.52 -35.41
CA ILE A 339 -4.72 -39.56 -35.47
C ILE A 339 -4.17 -38.18 -35.86
N HIS A 340 -4.89 -37.50 -36.74
CA HIS A 340 -4.58 -36.11 -37.10
C HIS A 340 -4.65 -35.18 -35.92
N VAL A 341 -3.67 -34.30 -35.73
CA VAL A 341 -3.55 -33.39 -34.57
C VAL A 341 -4.78 -32.58 -34.31
N GLY A 342 -5.46 -32.06 -35.34
CA GLY A 342 -6.67 -31.27 -35.18
C GLY A 342 -7.83 -32.09 -34.62
N THR A 343 -7.95 -33.37 -35.02
CA THR A 343 -8.98 -34.29 -34.49
C THR A 343 -8.67 -34.71 -33.07
N MET A 344 -7.41 -34.98 -32.76
CA MET A 344 -6.95 -35.31 -31.43
C MET A 344 -7.25 -34.18 -30.44
N LEU A 345 -6.92 -32.94 -30.79
CA LEU A 345 -7.16 -31.78 -29.90
C LEU A 345 -8.65 -31.51 -29.66
N LYS A 346 -9.49 -31.76 -30.68
CA LYS A 346 -10.95 -31.72 -30.53
C LYS A 346 -11.43 -32.84 -29.60
N ASN A 347 -11.01 -34.07 -29.83
CA ASN A 347 -11.43 -35.24 -29.04
C ASN A 347 -10.94 -35.13 -27.58
N ALA A 348 -9.84 -34.44 -27.35
CA ALA A 348 -9.33 -34.12 -26.02
C ALA A 348 -10.06 -32.94 -25.36
N GLY A 349 -11.02 -32.32 -26.01
CA GLY A 349 -11.80 -31.19 -25.43
C GLY A 349 -11.02 -29.86 -25.36
N LEU A 350 -9.86 -29.77 -25.97
CA LEU A 350 -9.07 -28.54 -26.00
C LEU A 350 -9.56 -27.52 -27.03
N THR A 351 -10.31 -27.98 -28.04
CA THR A 351 -10.98 -27.16 -29.06
C THR A 351 -12.40 -27.69 -29.31
N GLU A 352 -13.32 -26.82 -29.73
CA GLU A 352 -14.67 -27.23 -30.09
C GLU A 352 -14.73 -27.99 -31.42
N THR A 353 -13.83 -27.62 -32.36
CA THR A 353 -13.74 -28.25 -33.69
C THR A 353 -12.30 -28.49 -34.11
N SER A 354 -12.10 -29.47 -34.99
CA SER A 354 -10.78 -29.70 -35.63
C SER A 354 -10.30 -28.49 -36.46
N SER A 355 -11.25 -27.75 -37.05
CA SER A 355 -10.94 -26.53 -37.80
C SER A 355 -10.43 -25.41 -36.89
N GLU A 356 -10.95 -25.30 -35.67
CA GLU A 356 -10.42 -24.38 -34.67
C GLU A 356 -8.99 -24.76 -34.28
N ALA A 357 -8.73 -26.04 -34.04
CA ALA A 357 -7.39 -26.53 -33.72
C ALA A 357 -6.37 -26.16 -34.82
N ILE A 358 -6.72 -26.41 -36.08
CA ILE A 358 -5.84 -26.06 -37.24
C ILE A 358 -5.63 -24.55 -37.32
N ARG A 359 -6.65 -23.73 -37.09
CA ARG A 359 -6.50 -22.26 -37.03
C ARG A 359 -5.53 -21.84 -35.93
N MET A 360 -5.65 -22.43 -34.73
CA MET A 360 -4.78 -22.11 -33.59
C MET A 360 -3.33 -22.54 -33.85
N ILE A 361 -3.09 -23.66 -34.57
CA ILE A 361 -1.76 -24.06 -35.03
C ILE A 361 -1.16 -23.01 -35.99
N LYS A 362 -1.95 -22.55 -36.97
CA LYS A 362 -1.52 -21.50 -37.92
C LYS A 362 -1.20 -20.17 -37.24
N GLN A 363 -1.82 -19.90 -36.10
CA GLN A 363 -1.59 -18.71 -35.27
C GLN A 363 -0.43 -18.88 -34.27
N ASN A 364 0.33 -19.95 -34.33
CA ASN A 364 1.41 -20.29 -33.40
C ASN A 364 0.94 -20.36 -31.92
N ALA A 365 -0.31 -20.78 -31.71
CA ALA A 365 -0.93 -20.82 -30.41
C ALA A 365 -1.02 -22.23 -29.80
N VAL A 366 -0.48 -23.26 -30.46
CA VAL A 366 -0.47 -24.64 -29.98
C VAL A 366 0.96 -25.10 -29.67
N LYS A 367 1.12 -25.71 -28.49
CA LYS A 367 2.40 -26.30 -28.06
C LYS A 367 2.20 -27.74 -27.59
N CYS A 368 3.21 -28.57 -27.79
CA CYS A 368 3.31 -29.90 -27.21
C CYS A 368 4.60 -30.00 -26.39
N ASN A 369 4.50 -30.36 -25.12
CA ASN A 369 5.64 -30.41 -24.20
C ASN A 369 6.47 -29.11 -24.14
N GLY A 370 5.82 -27.97 -24.37
CA GLY A 370 6.46 -26.64 -24.39
C GLY A 370 6.96 -26.20 -25.76
N GLU A 371 7.07 -27.09 -26.72
CA GLU A 371 7.52 -26.81 -28.10
C GLU A 371 6.35 -26.41 -28.99
N LEU A 372 6.60 -25.46 -29.90
CA LEU A 372 5.59 -24.95 -30.82
C LEU A 372 5.24 -25.98 -31.89
N VAL A 373 3.96 -26.24 -32.08
CA VAL A 373 3.45 -27.10 -33.14
C VAL A 373 3.05 -26.24 -34.35
N ASN A 374 3.82 -26.31 -35.42
CA ASN A 374 3.61 -25.52 -36.65
C ASN A 374 3.04 -26.33 -37.80
N ASP A 375 3.10 -27.68 -37.72
CA ASP A 375 2.58 -28.54 -38.77
C ASP A 375 1.09 -28.83 -38.58
N THR A 376 0.29 -28.28 -39.47
CA THR A 376 -1.16 -28.48 -39.49
C THR A 376 -1.60 -29.87 -39.97
N LYS A 377 -0.68 -30.66 -40.50
CA LYS A 377 -0.92 -32.04 -40.98
C LYS A 377 -0.29 -33.10 -40.09
N LEU A 378 0.19 -32.68 -38.90
CA LEU A 378 0.88 -33.57 -37.97
C LEU A 378 -0.02 -34.76 -37.59
N GLU A 379 0.50 -35.97 -37.76
CA GLU A 379 -0.11 -37.21 -37.30
C GLU A 379 0.50 -37.66 -35.98
N ILE A 380 -0.32 -37.97 -35.02
CA ILE A 380 0.08 -38.42 -33.67
C ILE A 380 -0.12 -39.92 -33.62
N ALA A 381 1.01 -40.66 -33.45
CA ALA A 381 1.00 -42.11 -33.45
C ALA A 381 0.36 -42.67 -32.16
N LYS A 382 -0.16 -43.88 -32.29
CA LYS A 382 -0.61 -44.70 -31.16
C LYS A 382 0.50 -44.86 -30.12
N GLY A 383 0.14 -44.77 -28.81
CA GLY A 383 1.09 -44.83 -27.74
C GLY A 383 1.77 -43.52 -27.37
N SER A 384 1.56 -42.45 -28.17
CA SER A 384 2.10 -41.12 -27.86
C SER A 384 1.44 -40.52 -26.65
N THR A 385 2.26 -39.90 -25.80
CA THR A 385 1.77 -39.12 -24.64
C THR A 385 2.49 -37.77 -24.61
N GLY A 386 1.75 -36.69 -24.40
CA GLY A 386 2.32 -35.35 -24.31
C GLY A 386 1.40 -34.34 -23.61
N VAL A 387 2.01 -33.28 -23.10
CA VAL A 387 1.27 -32.14 -22.53
C VAL A 387 1.01 -31.15 -23.65
N TRP A 388 -0.27 -30.96 -23.95
CA TRP A 388 -0.74 -30.05 -24.99
C TRP A 388 -1.29 -28.77 -24.41
N GLN A 389 -0.94 -27.67 -25.02
CA GLN A 389 -1.38 -26.32 -24.64
C GLN A 389 -1.99 -25.62 -25.84
N ILE A 390 -3.14 -24.98 -25.67
CA ILE A 390 -3.77 -24.10 -26.66
C ILE A 390 -3.99 -22.72 -26.07
N GLY A 391 -3.31 -21.72 -26.65
CA GLY A 391 -3.29 -20.36 -26.11
C GLY A 391 -2.67 -20.31 -24.71
N LYS A 392 -3.18 -19.43 -23.84
CA LYS A 392 -2.62 -19.21 -22.48
C LYS A 392 -3.29 -20.04 -21.37
N ARG A 393 -4.46 -20.64 -21.64
CA ARG A 393 -5.33 -21.17 -20.58
C ARG A 393 -5.79 -22.61 -20.74
N ARG A 394 -5.70 -23.19 -21.93
CA ARG A 394 -6.20 -24.55 -22.18
C ARG A 394 -5.03 -25.52 -22.20
N PHE A 395 -5.03 -26.49 -21.29
CA PHE A 395 -3.99 -27.50 -21.13
C PHE A 395 -4.61 -28.87 -20.90
N ALA A 396 -4.00 -29.91 -21.41
CA ALA A 396 -4.30 -31.30 -21.08
C ALA A 396 -3.07 -32.19 -21.34
N LYS A 397 -2.90 -33.23 -20.52
CA LYS A 397 -2.00 -34.35 -20.81
C LYS A 397 -2.79 -35.36 -21.63
N ILE A 398 -2.43 -35.51 -22.91
CA ILE A 398 -3.15 -36.37 -23.86
C ILE A 398 -2.33 -37.64 -24.07
N SER A 399 -2.99 -38.79 -23.94
CA SER A 399 -2.46 -40.11 -24.27
C SER A 399 -3.29 -40.72 -25.40
N VAL A 400 -2.65 -41.11 -26.51
CA VAL A 400 -3.30 -41.72 -27.67
C VAL A 400 -3.19 -43.23 -27.57
N LYS A 401 -4.35 -43.96 -27.49
CA LYS A 401 -4.39 -45.43 -27.32
C LYS A 401 -5.13 -46.11 -28.45
#